data_928ed0daf8019c924426dcf898095efa
#
_entry.id   928ed0daf8019c924426dcf898095efa
#
_cell.length_a   1.000
_cell.length_b   1.000
_cell.length_c   1.000
_cell.angle_alpha   90.00
_cell.angle_beta   90.00
_cell.angle_gamma   90.00
#
_symmetry.space_group_name_H-M   'P 1'
#
loop_
_entity.id
_entity.type
_entity.pdbx_description
1 polymer ?
#
loop_
_entity_poly.entity_id
_entity_poly.type
_entity_poly.pdbx_seq_one_letter_code
_entity_poly.pdbx_strand_id
1 'polypeptide(L)'
;MKSNFLFSFLIAAMFLSGCAEKYDSPKTGDLVFVGYPAGTLSGSGSMAEAISSSTGKGKLEFVHTAIMEVTDSGDFVIDATIKYGVDRHPLDTLIRQFMLKDGTMPTLVYMRLKDDPTPEKYVENSKAFIGEGYDLYFLPDNGLHYCTELVYDAYIKDGEHLFSCSPMNFKDAEGNMPEYWTNLFDRLGQKVPQDVDGTNPESMSESPALVRVKASRASH
;
A
#
# COMPACT_ATOMS: atom_id res chain seq x y z
N MET A 1 40.82 20.72 -67.69
CA MET A 1 39.51 20.81 -67.05
C MET A 1 39.48 19.77 -65.96
N LYS A 2 39.65 20.17 -64.67
CA LYS A 2 39.60 19.28 -63.52
C LYS A 2 38.33 19.67 -62.73
N SER A 3 37.33 18.76 -62.71
CA SER A 3 36.11 18.92 -61.98
C SER A 3 36.29 18.46 -60.56
N ASN A 4 36.18 19.35 -59.56
CA ASN A 4 36.19 19.05 -58.15
C ASN A 4 34.74 18.75 -57.70
N PHE A 5 34.47 17.49 -57.37
CA PHE A 5 33.23 17.09 -56.67
C PHE A 5 33.41 17.31 -55.16
N LEU A 6 32.73 18.30 -54.63
CA LEU A 6 32.58 18.48 -53.18
C LEU A 6 31.47 17.52 -52.69
N PHE A 7 31.84 16.53 -51.88
CA PHE A 7 30.91 15.68 -51.14
C PHE A 7 30.58 16.41 -49.83
N SER A 8 29.35 16.97 -49.77
CA SER A 8 28.82 17.51 -48.52
C SER A 8 28.30 16.34 -47.70
N PHE A 9 28.98 16.03 -46.58
CA PHE A 9 28.50 15.09 -45.56
C PHE A 9 27.50 15.84 -44.69
N LEU A 10 26.21 15.55 -44.86
CA LEU A 10 25.13 15.98 -43.93
C LEU A 10 25.15 15.04 -42.74
N ILE A 11 25.74 15.48 -41.62
CA ILE A 11 25.63 14.77 -40.33
C ILE A 11 24.24 15.06 -39.77
N ALA A 12 23.30 14.11 -39.92
CA ALA A 12 22.05 14.13 -39.22
C ALA A 12 22.29 13.83 -37.74
N ALA A 13 22.29 14.86 -36.92
CA ALA A 13 22.27 14.71 -35.48
C ALA A 13 20.89 14.15 -35.06
N MET A 14 20.81 12.83 -34.85
CA MET A 14 19.68 12.21 -34.17
C MET A 14 19.70 12.67 -32.70
N PHE A 15 18.84 13.63 -32.39
CA PHE A 15 18.48 13.91 -31.02
C PHE A 15 17.72 12.69 -30.48
N LEU A 16 18.43 11.81 -29.78
CA LEU A 16 17.83 10.85 -28.89
C LEU A 16 17.19 11.65 -27.74
N SER A 17 15.92 12.05 -27.90
CA SER A 17 15.08 12.45 -26.77
C SER A 17 14.90 11.21 -25.91
N GLY A 18 15.89 10.93 -25.05
CA GLY A 18 15.70 10.04 -23.92
C GLY A 18 14.62 10.69 -23.05
N CYS A 19 13.41 10.13 -23.07
CA CYS A 19 12.47 10.36 -21.98
C CYS A 19 13.19 9.94 -20.69
N ALA A 20 13.81 10.90 -20.01
CA ALA A 20 14.23 10.68 -18.63
C ALA A 20 12.96 10.31 -17.88
N GLU A 21 12.86 9.07 -17.39
CA GLU A 21 11.76 8.66 -16.51
C GLU A 21 11.76 9.65 -15.34
N LYS A 22 10.72 10.48 -15.30
CA LYS A 22 10.58 11.48 -14.25
C LYS A 22 10.22 10.72 -12.99
N TYR A 23 11.18 10.55 -12.10
CA TYR A 23 10.91 10.08 -10.75
C TYR A 23 10.07 11.14 -10.05
N ASP A 24 8.94 10.72 -9.50
CA ASP A 24 8.06 11.58 -8.74
C ASP A 24 8.21 11.26 -7.25
N SER A 25 8.24 12.28 -6.40
CA SER A 25 8.27 12.08 -4.95
C SER A 25 6.88 11.70 -4.45
N PRO A 26 6.79 10.92 -3.34
CA PRO A 26 5.52 10.74 -2.65
C PRO A 26 4.87 12.07 -2.30
N LYS A 27 3.56 12.14 -2.34
CA LYS A 27 2.75 13.32 -2.04
C LYS A 27 1.68 13.00 -1.02
N THR A 28 1.13 14.05 -0.42
CA THR A 28 -0.06 13.96 0.43
C THR A 28 -1.21 13.30 -0.35
N GLY A 29 -1.86 12.30 0.28
CA GLY A 29 -2.91 11.50 -0.33
C GLY A 29 -2.42 10.36 -1.23
N ASP A 30 -1.11 10.10 -1.33
CA ASP A 30 -0.62 8.83 -1.87
C ASP A 30 -0.85 7.72 -0.86
N LEU A 31 -1.05 6.49 -1.32
CA LEU A 31 -1.07 5.30 -0.48
C LEU A 31 0.32 4.65 -0.43
N VAL A 32 0.72 4.23 0.76
CA VAL A 32 1.94 3.46 0.99
C VAL A 32 1.56 2.02 1.21
N PHE A 33 1.93 1.14 0.32
CA PHE A 33 1.78 -0.30 0.49
C PHE A 33 3.09 -0.89 1.02
N VAL A 34 2.97 -1.62 2.12
CA VAL A 34 4.09 -2.31 2.79
C VAL A 34 4.08 -3.76 2.38
N GLY A 35 5.17 -4.25 1.82
CA GLY A 35 5.25 -5.63 1.34
C GLY A 35 6.63 -6.23 1.48
N TYR A 36 6.70 -7.54 1.24
CA TYR A 36 7.92 -8.32 1.27
C TYR A 36 8.01 -9.19 0.00
N PRO A 37 9.23 -9.54 -0.46
CA PRO A 37 9.38 -10.56 -1.49
C PRO A 37 8.66 -11.85 -1.09
N ALA A 38 8.02 -12.50 -2.04
CA ALA A 38 7.27 -13.73 -1.81
C ALA A 38 8.09 -14.76 -1.02
N GLY A 39 7.46 -15.37 -0.03
CA GLY A 39 8.09 -16.36 0.85
C GLY A 39 8.96 -15.79 1.98
N THR A 40 9.21 -14.46 2.03
CA THR A 40 10.01 -13.84 3.12
C THR A 40 9.40 -14.06 4.50
N LEU A 41 8.07 -14.07 4.60
CA LEU A 41 7.34 -14.18 5.85
C LEU A 41 7.07 -15.62 6.29
N SER A 42 7.38 -16.62 5.46
CA SER A 42 7.06 -18.03 5.70
C SER A 42 7.64 -18.55 7.03
N GLY A 43 6.78 -19.14 7.86
CA GLY A 43 7.14 -19.70 9.16
C GLY A 43 7.29 -18.66 10.29
N SER A 44 6.91 -17.39 10.07
CA SER A 44 6.96 -16.36 11.12
C SER A 44 5.83 -16.47 12.15
N GLY A 45 4.73 -17.14 11.82
CA GLY A 45 3.52 -17.25 12.63
C GLY A 45 2.83 -15.91 12.88
N SER A 46 3.09 -14.91 12.03
CA SER A 46 2.61 -13.55 12.19
C SER A 46 1.31 -13.28 11.41
N MET A 47 0.60 -12.18 11.78
CA MET A 47 -0.52 -11.70 10.97
C MET A 47 -0.08 -11.35 9.55
N ALA A 48 1.11 -10.78 9.37
CA ALA A 48 1.64 -10.46 8.06
C ALA A 48 1.81 -11.71 7.18
N GLU A 49 2.32 -12.81 7.73
CA GLU A 49 2.37 -14.11 7.03
C GLU A 49 0.96 -14.60 6.68
N ALA A 50 0.03 -14.53 7.62
CA ALA A 50 -1.34 -14.99 7.40
C ALA A 50 -2.06 -14.18 6.32
N ILE A 51 -1.84 -12.85 6.26
CA ILE A 51 -2.33 -11.99 5.18
C ILE A 51 -1.67 -12.37 3.85
N SER A 52 -0.33 -12.45 3.83
CA SER A 52 0.44 -12.79 2.63
C SER A 52 0.02 -14.15 2.05
N SER A 53 -0.14 -15.18 2.88
CA SER A 53 -0.55 -16.53 2.43
C SER A 53 -1.97 -16.57 1.87
N SER A 54 -2.85 -15.68 2.35
CA SER A 54 -4.27 -15.66 1.93
C SER A 54 -4.52 -14.76 0.71
N THR A 55 -3.74 -13.71 0.53
CA THR A 55 -4.01 -12.68 -0.48
C THR A 55 -2.86 -12.44 -1.46
N GLY A 56 -1.63 -12.82 -1.12
CA GLY A 56 -0.45 -12.61 -1.96
C GLY A 56 -0.53 -13.33 -3.30
N LYS A 57 -0.23 -12.64 -4.39
CA LYS A 57 -0.35 -13.17 -5.76
C LYS A 57 0.92 -12.98 -6.59
N GLY A 58 1.85 -12.18 -6.12
CA GLY A 58 2.97 -11.69 -6.92
C GLY A 58 4.35 -12.02 -6.36
N LYS A 59 5.36 -11.37 -6.92
CA LYS A 59 6.73 -11.42 -6.41
C LYS A 59 6.92 -10.57 -5.14
N LEU A 60 6.04 -9.62 -4.92
CA LEU A 60 5.95 -8.76 -3.74
C LEU A 60 4.55 -8.93 -3.18
N GLU A 61 4.44 -9.33 -1.93
CA GLU A 61 3.20 -9.60 -1.23
C GLU A 61 2.94 -8.48 -0.24
N PHE A 62 1.81 -7.77 -0.41
CA PHE A 62 1.44 -6.66 0.43
C PHE A 62 0.72 -7.13 1.69
N VAL A 63 1.13 -6.59 2.84
CA VAL A 63 0.60 -6.97 4.16
C VAL A 63 -0.01 -5.80 4.92
N HIS A 64 0.21 -4.57 4.44
CA HIS A 64 -0.28 -3.36 5.10
C HIS A 64 -0.39 -2.19 4.11
N THR A 65 -1.21 -1.20 4.46
CA THR A 65 -1.29 0.07 3.74
C THR A 65 -1.43 1.24 4.73
N ALA A 66 -0.95 2.42 4.30
CA ALA A 66 -1.02 3.66 5.04
C ALA A 66 -1.28 4.83 4.09
N ILE A 67 -1.79 5.94 4.61
CA ILE A 67 -2.10 7.18 3.88
C ILE A 67 -0.97 8.17 4.12
N MET A 68 -0.32 8.67 3.05
CA MET A 68 0.76 9.66 3.13
C MET A 68 0.25 11.05 3.47
N GLU A 69 0.96 11.72 4.36
CA GLU A 69 0.86 13.15 4.58
C GLU A 69 2.26 13.78 4.54
N VAL A 70 2.53 14.54 3.50
CA VAL A 70 3.80 15.26 3.31
C VAL A 70 3.64 16.68 3.84
N THR A 71 4.54 17.10 4.75
CA THR A 71 4.53 18.41 5.38
C THR A 71 5.92 19.05 5.35
N ASP A 72 6.01 20.32 5.66
CA ASP A 72 7.31 21.02 5.79
C ASP A 72 8.19 20.45 6.92
N SER A 73 7.59 19.77 7.90
CA SER A 73 8.30 19.15 9.03
C SER A 73 8.71 17.69 8.76
N GLY A 74 8.31 17.11 7.65
CA GLY A 74 8.65 15.75 7.24
C GLY A 74 7.47 14.97 6.70
N ASP A 75 7.74 13.69 6.41
CA ASP A 75 6.80 12.73 5.87
C ASP A 75 6.13 11.95 7.00
N PHE A 76 4.81 11.97 7.02
CA PHE A 76 3.97 11.26 7.98
C PHE A 76 3.06 10.29 7.25
N VAL A 77 2.56 9.33 8.01
CA VAL A 77 1.50 8.42 7.57
C VAL A 77 0.37 8.38 8.60
N ILE A 78 -0.83 8.08 8.12
CA ILE A 78 -1.98 7.73 8.95
C ILE A 78 -2.34 6.31 8.58
N ASP A 79 -2.33 5.42 9.57
CA ASP A 79 -2.64 4.01 9.38
C ASP A 79 -3.35 3.43 10.61
N ALA A 80 -3.85 2.20 10.48
CA ALA A 80 -4.40 1.44 11.58
C ALA A 80 -3.50 0.24 11.88
N THR A 81 -3.01 0.14 13.12
CA THR A 81 -2.15 -0.95 13.59
C THR A 81 -2.71 -1.58 14.88
N ILE A 82 -2.41 -2.87 15.11
CA ILE A 82 -2.86 -3.58 16.33
C ILE A 82 -2.44 -2.85 17.60
N LYS A 83 -1.25 -2.26 17.59
CA LYS A 83 -0.65 -1.66 18.79
C LYS A 83 -1.21 -0.29 19.12
N TYR A 84 -1.51 0.52 18.11
CA TYR A 84 -1.85 1.93 18.29
C TYR A 84 -3.25 2.30 17.81
N GLY A 85 -3.97 1.36 17.17
CA GLY A 85 -5.21 1.69 16.49
C GLY A 85 -4.92 2.59 15.27
N VAL A 86 -5.82 3.51 15.01
CA VAL A 86 -5.65 4.56 14.00
C VAL A 86 -4.78 5.68 14.58
N ASP A 87 -3.61 5.89 14.00
CA ASP A 87 -2.64 6.88 14.49
C ASP A 87 -1.94 7.60 13.34
N ARG A 88 -1.42 8.80 13.64
CA ARG A 88 -0.58 9.59 12.76
C ARG A 88 0.85 9.60 13.28
N HIS A 89 1.79 9.11 12.50
CA HIS A 89 3.18 9.02 12.92
C HIS A 89 4.16 9.24 11.75
N PRO A 90 5.46 9.52 12.00
CA PRO A 90 6.46 9.64 10.94
C PRO A 90 6.57 8.37 10.10
N LEU A 91 6.81 8.52 8.79
CA LEU A 91 7.03 7.41 7.85
C LEU A 91 8.14 6.45 8.33
N ASP A 92 9.22 6.98 8.93
CA ASP A 92 10.28 6.17 9.53
C ASP A 92 9.80 5.26 10.66
N THR A 93 8.73 5.64 11.36
CA THR A 93 8.12 4.80 12.39
C THR A 93 7.41 3.62 11.75
N LEU A 94 6.66 3.83 10.66
CA LEU A 94 6.08 2.74 9.87
C LEU A 94 7.16 1.75 9.44
N ILE A 95 8.23 2.24 8.83
CA ILE A 95 9.35 1.38 8.37
C ILE A 95 9.90 0.52 9.51
N ARG A 96 10.15 1.13 10.69
CA ARG A 96 10.65 0.39 11.86
C ARG A 96 9.65 -0.63 12.42
N GLN A 97 8.35 -0.33 12.39
CA GLN A 97 7.30 -1.25 12.85
C GLN A 97 7.23 -2.51 11.99
N PHE A 98 7.50 -2.38 10.70
CA PHE A 98 7.49 -3.47 9.74
C PHE A 98 8.87 -4.06 9.45
N MET A 99 9.94 -3.60 10.11
CA MET A 99 11.24 -4.27 10.05
C MET A 99 11.16 -5.63 10.76
N LEU A 100 11.59 -6.69 10.09
CA LEU A 100 11.59 -8.04 10.65
C LEU A 100 12.66 -8.18 11.74
N LYS A 101 12.51 -9.20 12.59
CA LYS A 101 13.43 -9.44 13.73
C LYS A 101 14.88 -9.66 13.30
N ASP A 102 15.12 -10.15 12.09
CA ASP A 102 16.44 -10.35 11.51
C ASP A 102 17.03 -9.08 10.86
N GLY A 103 16.30 -7.94 10.92
CA GLY A 103 16.69 -6.68 10.32
C GLY A 103 16.22 -6.50 8.87
N THR A 104 15.50 -7.45 8.29
CA THR A 104 14.96 -7.30 6.94
C THR A 104 13.97 -6.13 6.88
N MET A 105 14.24 -5.17 6.00
CA MET A 105 13.41 -4.00 5.80
C MET A 105 12.22 -4.32 4.88
N PRO A 106 11.04 -3.73 5.12
CA PRO A 106 9.93 -3.83 4.20
C PRO A 106 10.23 -3.10 2.89
N THR A 107 9.60 -3.53 1.82
CA THR A 107 9.53 -2.77 0.57
C THR A 107 8.32 -1.86 0.62
N LEU A 108 8.53 -0.56 0.40
CA LEU A 108 7.44 0.41 0.27
C LEU A 108 7.12 0.65 -1.21
N VAL A 109 5.84 0.59 -1.54
CA VAL A 109 5.33 0.94 -2.85
C VAL A 109 4.33 2.07 -2.70
N TYR A 110 4.60 3.19 -3.34
CA TYR A 110 3.72 4.34 -3.33
C TYR A 110 2.77 4.29 -4.52
N MET A 111 1.51 4.52 -4.26
CA MET A 111 0.47 4.56 -5.29
C MET A 111 -0.38 5.82 -5.13
N ARG A 112 -0.73 6.43 -6.26
CA ARG A 112 -1.47 7.70 -6.35
C ARG A 112 -2.79 7.50 -7.05
N LEU A 113 -3.83 8.21 -6.61
CA LEU A 113 -5.07 8.31 -7.36
C LEU A 113 -4.81 8.96 -8.72
N LYS A 114 -5.37 8.36 -9.77
CA LYS A 114 -5.38 8.95 -11.11
C LYS A 114 -6.31 10.17 -11.12
N ASP A 115 -5.82 11.25 -11.72
CA ASP A 115 -6.64 12.42 -12.07
C ASP A 115 -7.45 13.03 -10.91
N ASP A 116 -6.97 12.89 -9.65
CA ASP A 116 -7.59 13.57 -8.51
C ASP A 116 -6.83 14.86 -8.17
N PRO A 117 -7.48 16.03 -8.31
CA PRO A 117 -6.85 17.32 -8.04
C PRO A 117 -6.82 17.69 -6.56
N THR A 118 -7.50 16.96 -5.69
CA THR A 118 -7.68 17.29 -4.27
C THR A 118 -7.44 16.10 -3.34
N PRO A 119 -6.27 15.45 -3.41
CA PRO A 119 -6.01 14.24 -2.62
C PRO A 119 -5.91 14.53 -1.12
N GLU A 120 -5.63 15.79 -0.72
CA GLU A 120 -5.52 16.22 0.68
C GLU A 120 -6.79 15.96 1.49
N LYS A 121 -7.95 15.99 0.83
CA LYS A 121 -9.25 15.73 1.50
C LYS A 121 -9.33 14.32 2.10
N TYR A 122 -8.67 13.32 1.49
CA TYR A 122 -8.68 11.96 2.01
C TYR A 122 -7.82 11.83 3.27
N VAL A 123 -6.74 12.61 3.33
CA VAL A 123 -5.93 12.72 4.54
C VAL A 123 -6.75 13.36 5.66
N GLU A 124 -7.49 14.44 5.37
CA GLU A 124 -8.35 15.08 6.36
C GLU A 124 -9.48 14.14 6.81
N ASN A 125 -10.09 13.37 5.90
CA ASN A 125 -11.08 12.37 6.26
C ASN A 125 -10.47 11.32 7.21
N SER A 126 -9.28 10.80 6.91
CA SER A 126 -8.63 9.78 7.74
C SER A 126 -8.27 10.28 9.14
N LYS A 127 -8.00 11.59 9.31
CA LYS A 127 -7.74 12.20 10.62
C LYS A 127 -8.95 12.14 11.56
N ALA A 128 -10.16 12.05 11.02
CA ALA A 128 -11.37 11.91 11.83
C ALA A 128 -11.43 10.60 12.62
N PHE A 129 -10.71 9.56 12.17
CA PHE A 129 -10.65 8.24 12.78
C PHE A 129 -9.49 8.09 13.79
N ILE A 130 -8.59 9.09 13.91
CA ILE A 130 -7.44 9.01 14.82
C ILE A 130 -7.92 8.78 16.27
N GLY A 131 -7.36 7.74 16.90
CA GLY A 131 -7.71 7.31 18.26
C GLY A 131 -8.68 6.13 18.31
N GLU A 132 -9.26 5.72 17.18
CA GLU A 132 -10.04 4.50 17.11
C GLU A 132 -9.16 3.26 17.20
N GLY A 133 -9.72 2.15 17.71
CA GLY A 133 -9.00 0.89 17.87
C GLY A 133 -8.77 0.16 16.55
N TYR A 134 -7.81 -0.79 16.57
CA TYR A 134 -7.63 -1.70 15.43
C TYR A 134 -8.74 -2.74 15.39
N ASP A 135 -9.34 -2.94 14.22
CA ASP A 135 -10.35 -3.97 14.03
C ASP A 135 -9.72 -5.37 13.85
N LEU A 136 -9.74 -6.15 14.93
CA LEU A 136 -9.34 -7.56 14.92
C LEU A 136 -10.48 -8.49 14.47
N TYR A 137 -11.70 -7.97 14.36
CA TYR A 137 -12.86 -8.76 13.93
C TYR A 137 -13.01 -8.79 12.42
N PHE A 138 -12.42 -7.83 11.73
CA PHE A 138 -12.54 -7.64 10.27
C PHE A 138 -14.01 -7.60 9.82
N LEU A 139 -14.83 -6.85 10.57
CA LEU A 139 -16.26 -6.69 10.33
C LEU A 139 -16.58 -5.22 10.04
N PRO A 140 -17.42 -4.93 9.03
CA PRO A 140 -17.75 -3.55 8.70
C PRO A 140 -18.58 -2.87 9.81
N ASP A 141 -18.59 -1.55 9.83
CA ASP A 141 -19.47 -0.69 10.64
C ASP A 141 -19.40 -0.92 12.17
N ASN A 142 -18.25 -1.33 12.68
CA ASN A 142 -18.09 -1.62 14.12
C ASN A 142 -17.38 -0.51 14.92
N GLY A 143 -17.00 0.61 14.26
CA GLY A 143 -16.31 1.76 14.87
C GLY A 143 -14.83 1.50 15.16
N LEU A 144 -14.25 0.48 14.51
CA LEU A 144 -12.83 0.13 14.52
C LEU A 144 -12.34 0.07 13.08
N HIS A 145 -11.03 0.12 12.86
CA HIS A 145 -10.48 0.03 11.51
C HIS A 145 -9.28 -0.91 11.44
N TYR A 146 -9.23 -1.79 10.44
CA TYR A 146 -7.96 -2.35 9.98
C TYR A 146 -7.40 -1.48 8.85
N CYS A 147 -6.17 -1.74 8.43
CA CYS A 147 -5.40 -0.80 7.59
C CYS A 147 -6.09 -0.40 6.28
N THR A 148 -6.67 -1.35 5.54
CA THR A 148 -7.34 -1.05 4.26
C THR A 148 -8.78 -0.57 4.44
N GLU A 149 -9.44 -0.90 5.53
CA GLU A 149 -10.75 -0.35 5.89
C GLU A 149 -10.65 1.15 6.18
N LEU A 150 -9.63 1.57 6.93
CA LEU A 150 -9.34 3.00 7.13
C LEU A 150 -9.20 3.74 5.79
N VAL A 151 -8.48 3.15 4.82
CA VAL A 151 -8.37 3.73 3.48
C VAL A 151 -9.72 3.76 2.78
N TYR A 152 -10.49 2.66 2.84
CA TYR A 152 -11.81 2.56 2.23
C TYR A 152 -12.74 3.66 2.73
N ASP A 153 -12.80 3.88 4.05
CA ASP A 153 -13.67 4.86 4.67
C ASP A 153 -13.18 6.30 4.54
N ALA A 154 -11.86 6.51 4.42
CA ALA A 154 -11.30 7.84 4.19
C ALA A 154 -11.41 8.31 2.72
N TYR A 155 -11.37 7.37 1.75
CA TYR A 155 -11.33 7.70 0.32
C TYR A 155 -12.73 7.75 -0.30
N ILE A 156 -13.51 8.72 0.14
CA ILE A 156 -14.87 9.00 -0.37
C ILE A 156 -14.85 10.25 -1.25
N LYS A 157 -15.44 10.16 -2.44
CA LYS A 157 -15.63 11.25 -3.38
C LYS A 157 -17.10 11.32 -3.79
N ASP A 158 -17.69 12.49 -3.62
CA ASP A 158 -19.11 12.75 -3.95
C ASP A 158 -20.10 11.76 -3.30
N GLY A 159 -19.74 11.26 -2.10
CA GLY A 159 -20.54 10.30 -1.34
C GLY A 159 -20.30 8.83 -1.70
N GLU A 160 -19.40 8.55 -2.65
CA GLU A 160 -19.07 7.20 -3.10
C GLU A 160 -17.64 6.80 -2.71
N HIS A 161 -17.45 5.56 -2.25
CA HIS A 161 -16.12 5.02 -1.98
C HIS A 161 -15.33 4.83 -3.28
N LEU A 162 -14.05 5.21 -3.27
CA LEU A 162 -13.16 5.06 -4.44
C LEU A 162 -12.63 3.64 -4.61
N PHE A 163 -12.70 2.84 -3.56
CA PHE A 163 -12.32 1.43 -3.56
C PHE A 163 -13.55 0.55 -3.38
N SER A 164 -13.45 -0.71 -3.74
CA SER A 164 -14.54 -1.67 -3.63
C SER A 164 -14.23 -2.72 -2.59
N CYS A 165 -15.23 -3.09 -1.79
CA CYS A 165 -15.18 -4.29 -0.98
C CYS A 165 -15.43 -5.54 -1.84
N SER A 166 -14.91 -6.67 -1.37
CA SER A 166 -15.16 -8.00 -1.93
C SER A 166 -15.15 -9.04 -0.80
N PRO A 167 -15.73 -10.23 -1.01
CA PRO A 167 -15.67 -11.31 -0.03
C PRO A 167 -14.21 -11.60 0.37
N MET A 168 -13.90 -11.41 1.66
CA MET A 168 -12.54 -11.61 2.17
C MET A 168 -12.20 -13.09 2.23
N ASN A 169 -10.97 -13.42 1.85
CA ASN A 169 -10.43 -14.76 1.98
C ASN A 169 -9.36 -14.80 3.08
N PHE A 170 -9.53 -15.72 4.03
CA PHE A 170 -8.59 -15.99 5.11
C PHE A 170 -7.80 -17.29 4.92
N LYS A 171 -8.11 -18.05 3.86
CA LYS A 171 -7.45 -19.33 3.55
C LYS A 171 -6.24 -19.11 2.66
N ASP A 172 -5.25 -19.98 2.83
CA ASP A 172 -4.08 -20.04 1.96
C ASP A 172 -4.43 -20.54 0.53
N ALA A 173 -3.41 -20.61 -0.33
CA ALA A 173 -3.57 -21.05 -1.72
C ALA A 173 -4.04 -22.51 -1.84
N GLU A 174 -3.78 -23.34 -0.84
CA GLU A 174 -4.19 -24.74 -0.74
C GLU A 174 -5.60 -24.92 -0.14
N GLY A 175 -6.22 -23.81 0.30
CA GLY A 175 -7.56 -23.80 0.91
C GLY A 175 -7.57 -24.10 2.42
N ASN A 176 -6.40 -24.14 3.06
CA ASN A 176 -6.29 -24.33 4.51
C ASN A 176 -6.44 -23.00 5.24
N MET A 177 -6.98 -23.04 6.46
CA MET A 177 -7.03 -21.89 7.34
C MET A 177 -5.68 -21.76 8.07
N PRO A 178 -4.92 -20.66 7.87
CA PRO A 178 -3.71 -20.40 8.64
C PRO A 178 -3.95 -20.45 10.15
N GLU A 179 -3.04 -21.06 10.89
CA GLU A 179 -3.15 -21.23 12.35
C GLU A 179 -3.29 -19.88 13.08
N TYR A 180 -2.67 -18.83 12.54
CA TYR A 180 -2.80 -17.48 13.08
C TYR A 180 -4.27 -17.05 13.19
N TRP A 181 -5.06 -17.22 12.13
CA TRP A 181 -6.46 -16.82 12.12
C TRP A 181 -7.28 -17.67 13.08
N THR A 182 -7.09 -19.00 13.06
CA THR A 182 -7.79 -19.91 13.99
C THR A 182 -7.53 -19.47 15.45
N ASN A 183 -6.26 -19.27 15.81
CA ASN A 183 -5.88 -18.87 17.16
C ASN A 183 -6.38 -17.48 17.55
N LEU A 184 -6.42 -16.53 16.60
CA LEU A 184 -6.95 -15.19 16.86
C LEU A 184 -8.45 -15.25 17.16
N PHE A 185 -9.22 -15.84 16.25
CA PHE A 185 -10.68 -15.85 16.37
C PHE A 185 -11.18 -16.75 17.51
N ASP A 186 -10.47 -17.83 17.86
CA ASP A 186 -10.76 -18.63 19.05
C ASP A 186 -10.60 -17.77 20.32
N ARG A 187 -9.55 -16.94 20.43
CA ARG A 187 -9.37 -16.01 21.56
C ARG A 187 -10.41 -14.92 21.62
N LEU A 188 -10.90 -14.47 20.47
CA LEU A 188 -11.97 -13.47 20.38
C LEU A 188 -13.36 -14.07 20.66
N GLY A 189 -13.48 -15.41 20.72
CA GLY A 189 -14.77 -16.10 20.85
C GLY A 189 -15.67 -15.90 19.63
N GLN A 190 -15.07 -15.71 18.45
CA GLN A 190 -15.75 -15.41 17.19
C GLN A 190 -15.37 -16.44 16.12
N LYS A 191 -16.17 -16.50 15.06
CA LYS A 191 -15.80 -17.24 13.84
C LYS A 191 -14.96 -16.36 12.93
N VAL A 192 -14.04 -16.96 12.17
CA VAL A 192 -13.34 -16.28 11.09
C VAL A 192 -14.39 -15.69 10.13
N PRO A 193 -14.34 -14.40 9.79
CA PRO A 193 -15.32 -13.75 8.91
C PRO A 193 -15.04 -14.05 7.43
N GLN A 194 -14.84 -15.33 7.11
CA GLN A 194 -14.65 -15.81 5.75
C GLN A 194 -15.86 -15.41 4.89
N ASP A 195 -15.61 -14.86 3.72
CA ASP A 195 -16.61 -14.40 2.75
C ASP A 195 -17.44 -13.18 3.19
N VAL A 196 -17.11 -12.51 4.30
CA VAL A 196 -17.66 -11.19 4.62
C VAL A 196 -17.00 -10.15 3.72
N ASP A 197 -17.77 -9.21 3.20
CA ASP A 197 -17.25 -8.14 2.35
C ASP A 197 -16.28 -7.25 3.11
N GLY A 198 -15.13 -7.00 2.51
CA GLY A 198 -14.07 -6.16 3.07
C GLY A 198 -12.98 -5.88 2.04
N THR A 199 -11.87 -5.36 2.52
CA THR A 199 -10.73 -4.98 1.69
C THR A 199 -9.45 -5.68 2.16
N ASN A 200 -8.45 -5.75 1.29
CA ASN A 200 -7.10 -6.21 1.65
C ASN A 200 -6.04 -5.46 0.85
N PRO A 201 -4.78 -5.41 1.33
CA PRO A 201 -3.73 -4.64 0.67
C PRO A 201 -3.45 -5.05 -0.77
N GLU A 202 -3.47 -6.34 -1.08
CA GLU A 202 -3.17 -6.84 -2.42
C GLU A 202 -4.22 -6.36 -3.43
N SER A 203 -5.51 -6.66 -3.19
CA SER A 203 -6.58 -6.24 -4.11
C SER A 203 -6.74 -4.72 -4.19
N MET A 204 -6.51 -3.99 -3.10
CA MET A 204 -6.52 -2.53 -3.12
C MET A 204 -5.39 -1.97 -4.00
N SER A 205 -4.19 -2.57 -3.96
CA SER A 205 -3.06 -2.17 -4.80
C SER A 205 -3.31 -2.36 -6.30
N GLU A 206 -4.18 -3.31 -6.66
CA GLU A 206 -4.60 -3.60 -8.04
C GLU A 206 -5.73 -2.69 -8.53
N SER A 207 -6.23 -1.78 -7.69
CA SER A 207 -7.34 -0.88 -8.07
C SER A 207 -7.03 -0.09 -9.33
N PRO A 208 -7.95 -0.06 -10.32
CA PRO A 208 -7.79 0.75 -11.53
C PRO A 208 -7.75 2.25 -11.26
N ALA A 209 -8.19 2.69 -10.06
CA ALA A 209 -8.11 4.09 -9.64
C ALA A 209 -6.68 4.52 -9.29
N LEU A 210 -5.76 3.58 -9.09
CA LEU A 210 -4.40 3.86 -8.67
C LEU A 210 -3.39 3.77 -9.82
N VAL A 211 -2.31 4.54 -9.68
CA VAL A 211 -1.10 4.44 -10.51
C VAL A 211 0.12 4.38 -9.60
N ARG A 212 1.06 3.51 -9.91
CA ARG A 212 2.29 3.38 -9.15
C ARG A 212 3.16 4.63 -9.32
N VAL A 213 3.58 5.22 -8.20
CA VAL A 213 4.55 6.32 -8.18
C VAL A 213 5.94 5.75 -8.35
N LYS A 214 6.68 6.25 -9.35
CA LYS A 214 8.10 5.89 -9.54
C LYS A 214 8.94 6.78 -8.62
N ALA A 215 9.03 6.43 -7.34
CA ALA A 215 9.87 7.14 -6.39
C ALA A 215 11.36 6.85 -6.67
N SER A 216 12.20 7.88 -6.62
CA SER A 216 13.64 7.68 -6.54
C SER A 216 13.94 6.96 -5.23
N ARG A 217 14.74 5.86 -5.25
CA ARG A 217 15.26 5.29 -4.01
C ARG A 217 16.01 6.39 -3.29
N ALA A 218 15.55 6.76 -2.09
CA ALA A 218 16.39 7.52 -1.19
C ALA A 218 17.66 6.69 -0.95
N SER A 219 18.79 7.20 -1.41
CA SER A 219 20.12 6.65 -1.06
C SER A 219 20.33 6.99 0.40
N HIS A 220 20.22 6.01 1.27
CA HIS A 220 20.69 6.08 2.65
C HIS A 220 22.16 5.70 2.72
#